data_c58dafe107b6b1da9c18ba3a7fb5f775
#
_entry.id   c58dafe107b6b1da9c18ba3a7fb5f775
#
_cell.length_a   1.000
_cell.length_b   1.000
_cell.length_c   1.000
_cell.angle_alpha   90.00
_cell.angle_beta   90.00
_cell.angle_gamma   90.00
#
_symmetry.space_group_name_H-M   'P 1'
#
loop_
_entity.id
_entity.type
_entity.pdbx_description
1 polymer ?
#
loop_
_entity_poly.entity_id
_entity_poly.type
_entity_poly.pdbx_seq_one_letter_code
_entity_poly.pdbx_strand_id
1 'polypeptide(L)'
;MKRLLHFVLLGLITTVVASCSKDEADGLDSRLSSQIITVTIPQNEIQTKASAADFGKGAQIDRCIMEIYRNGILYGERQTATVTAGKATFNLRLVASQTYDFVFWADCSEGGQDKHYNTTDLTAISVNGDYTGNDDDFDAFFYCLSDYAVEGAFSETVTLKRPFGQLNVKTNDLTAIPDAALHPTDVKVTFSAMPTSFNAMTGVVGDETAEVSYTANVIDAASGELSMDYIWAPEREANLADFSVTFINN
;
A
#
# COMPACT_ATOMS: atom_id res chain seq x y z
N MET A 1 -30.55 -47.19 -73.82
CA MET A 1 -29.10 -47.35 -74.05
C MET A 1 -28.43 -46.08 -73.67
N LYS A 2 -27.79 -46.01 -72.50
CA LYS A 2 -26.63 -45.11 -72.15
C LYS A 2 -26.15 -45.51 -70.79
N ARG A 3 -24.92 -45.93 -70.70
CA ARG A 3 -24.27 -46.49 -69.52
C ARG A 3 -23.90 -45.35 -68.55
N LEU A 4 -24.21 -45.55 -67.24
CA LEU A 4 -23.86 -44.68 -66.14
C LEU A 4 -22.45 -45.08 -65.70
N LEU A 5 -21.51 -44.12 -65.76
CA LEU A 5 -20.14 -44.29 -65.29
C LEU A 5 -20.04 -43.74 -63.86
N HIS A 6 -19.80 -44.60 -62.87
CA HIS A 6 -19.56 -44.21 -61.49
C HIS A 6 -18.08 -43.99 -61.34
N PHE A 7 -17.71 -42.73 -60.99
CA PHE A 7 -16.38 -42.41 -60.48
C PHE A 7 -16.42 -42.48 -58.92
N VAL A 8 -15.72 -43.44 -58.37
CA VAL A 8 -15.42 -43.53 -56.97
C VAL A 8 -14.19 -42.68 -56.73
N LEU A 9 -14.36 -41.53 -56.04
CA LEU A 9 -13.26 -40.69 -55.60
C LEU A 9 -12.85 -41.15 -54.18
N LEU A 10 -11.70 -41.82 -54.13
CA LEU A 10 -11.09 -42.27 -52.87
C LEU A 10 -10.40 -41.06 -52.19
N GLY A 11 -11.06 -40.43 -51.23
CA GLY A 11 -10.50 -39.36 -50.44
C GLY A 11 -9.49 -39.90 -49.43
N LEU A 12 -8.22 -39.55 -49.61
CA LEU A 12 -7.14 -39.82 -48.67
C LEU A 12 -7.25 -38.83 -47.52
N ILE A 13 -7.76 -39.27 -46.37
CA ILE A 13 -7.77 -38.46 -45.12
C ILE A 13 -6.38 -38.57 -44.50
N THR A 14 -5.55 -37.57 -44.70
CA THR A 14 -4.32 -37.37 -43.90
C THR A 14 -4.69 -36.80 -42.55
N THR A 15 -4.69 -37.64 -41.53
CA THR A 15 -4.75 -37.18 -40.11
C THR A 15 -3.39 -36.56 -39.79
N VAL A 16 -3.37 -35.21 -39.72
CA VAL A 16 -2.28 -34.50 -39.08
C VAL A 16 -2.42 -34.69 -37.58
N VAL A 17 -1.68 -35.61 -37.02
CA VAL A 17 -1.46 -35.67 -35.53
C VAL A 17 -0.61 -34.46 -35.20
N ALA A 18 -1.26 -33.40 -34.70
CA ALA A 18 -0.57 -32.35 -33.97
C ALA A 18 0.01 -33.00 -32.71
N SER A 19 1.29 -33.34 -32.76
CA SER A 19 2.08 -33.67 -31.60
C SER A 19 2.19 -32.36 -30.78
N CYS A 20 1.30 -32.14 -29.81
CA CYS A 20 1.59 -31.20 -28.73
C CYS A 20 2.81 -31.78 -28.02
N SER A 21 3.95 -31.17 -28.23
CA SER A 21 5.15 -31.51 -27.50
C SER A 21 4.89 -31.18 -26.01
N LYS A 22 4.84 -32.21 -25.18
CA LYS A 22 4.81 -32.12 -23.73
C LYS A 22 6.04 -31.43 -23.15
N ASP A 23 7.05 -31.22 -23.97
CA ASP A 23 8.38 -30.75 -23.57
C ASP A 23 8.43 -29.25 -23.18
N GLU A 24 7.50 -28.42 -23.68
CA GLU A 24 7.48 -27.00 -23.28
C GLU A 24 6.83 -26.75 -21.91
N ALA A 25 5.85 -27.56 -21.51
CA ALA A 25 5.22 -27.45 -20.20
C ALA A 25 6.16 -27.97 -19.08
N ASP A 26 6.87 -29.09 -19.32
CA ASP A 26 7.86 -29.64 -18.38
C ASP A 26 9.09 -28.72 -18.25
N GLY A 27 9.48 -28.01 -19.30
CA GLY A 27 10.59 -27.06 -19.29
C GLY A 27 10.31 -25.79 -18.49
N LEU A 28 9.05 -25.35 -18.41
CA LEU A 28 8.68 -24.17 -17.60
C LEU A 28 8.60 -24.51 -16.11
N ASP A 29 8.02 -25.64 -15.77
CA ASP A 29 7.87 -26.09 -14.37
C ASP A 29 9.21 -26.41 -13.72
N SER A 30 10.19 -26.88 -14.48
CA SER A 30 11.57 -27.12 -14.00
C SER A 30 12.36 -25.84 -13.69
N ARG A 31 11.93 -24.68 -14.19
CA ARG A 31 12.54 -23.37 -13.90
C ARG A 31 11.84 -22.61 -12.79
N LEU A 32 10.65 -23.05 -12.36
CA LEU A 32 9.94 -22.44 -11.25
C LEU A 32 10.59 -22.86 -9.94
N SER A 33 10.97 -21.87 -9.14
CA SER A 33 11.46 -22.06 -7.78
C SER A 33 10.49 -21.48 -6.76
N SER A 34 10.54 -22.02 -5.54
CA SER A 34 9.68 -21.57 -4.44
C SER A 34 10.35 -20.43 -3.70
N GLN A 35 9.65 -19.31 -3.50
CA GLN A 35 10.12 -18.17 -2.76
C GLN A 35 9.17 -17.89 -1.59
N ILE A 36 9.75 -17.44 -0.48
CA ILE A 36 9.00 -16.96 0.69
C ILE A 36 9.47 -15.55 1.00
N ILE A 37 8.54 -14.60 1.01
CA ILE A 37 8.84 -13.23 1.46
C ILE A 37 8.04 -12.96 2.72
N THR A 38 8.76 -12.63 3.80
CA THR A 38 8.17 -12.18 5.06
C THR A 38 8.28 -10.66 5.13
N VAL A 39 7.14 -10.00 5.23
CA VAL A 39 7.04 -8.55 5.40
C VAL A 39 6.91 -8.24 6.87
N THR A 40 7.70 -7.28 7.35
CA THR A 40 7.65 -6.77 8.73
C THR A 40 7.19 -5.31 8.71
N ILE A 41 6.19 -5.01 9.53
CA ILE A 41 5.67 -3.66 9.76
C ILE A 41 6.25 -3.16 11.08
N PRO A 42 6.98 -2.04 11.08
CA PRO A 42 7.53 -1.47 12.31
C PRO A 42 6.41 -1.06 13.28
N GLN A 43 6.49 -1.55 14.50
CA GLN A 43 5.45 -1.32 15.52
C GLN A 43 5.75 -0.11 16.42
N ASN A 44 6.90 0.57 16.28
CA ASN A 44 7.35 1.58 17.27
C ASN A 44 8.22 2.70 16.68
N GLU A 45 8.18 3.00 15.38
CA GLU A 45 9.23 3.84 14.77
C GLU A 45 8.87 5.32 14.51
N ILE A 46 7.74 5.85 14.95
CA ILE A 46 7.61 7.29 14.97
C ILE A 46 8.28 7.80 16.26
N GLN A 47 9.57 8.08 16.17
CA GLN A 47 10.28 8.83 17.22
C GLN A 47 9.98 10.32 17.06
N THR A 48 8.75 10.74 17.33
CA THR A 48 8.46 12.14 17.60
C THR A 48 8.75 12.41 19.08
N LYS A 49 9.28 13.58 19.39
CA LYS A 49 9.57 14.00 20.79
C LYS A 49 8.35 14.10 21.70
N ALA A 50 7.16 13.81 21.17
CA ALA A 50 5.91 13.77 21.89
C ALA A 50 4.90 13.03 21.00
N SER A 51 4.70 11.75 21.21
CA SER A 51 3.58 11.03 20.60
C SER A 51 2.32 11.30 21.41
N ALA A 52 1.20 11.61 20.76
CA ALA A 52 -0.11 11.31 21.29
C ALA A 52 -0.12 9.83 21.68
N ALA A 53 -0.71 9.51 22.81
CA ALA A 53 -0.41 8.30 23.58
C ALA A 53 -0.41 6.98 22.79
N ASP A 54 -1.10 6.86 21.67
CA ASP A 54 -1.22 5.60 20.95
C ASP A 54 -1.12 5.68 19.41
N PHE A 55 -0.97 6.86 18.83
CA PHE A 55 -0.89 7.02 17.37
C PHE A 55 0.48 6.64 16.78
N GLY A 56 0.46 6.12 15.55
CA GLY A 56 1.68 5.84 14.78
C GLY A 56 2.44 4.60 15.22
N LYS A 57 1.78 3.64 15.83
CA LYS A 57 2.39 2.36 16.24
C LYS A 57 2.25 1.27 15.18
N GLY A 58 1.51 1.51 14.09
CA GLY A 58 1.20 0.50 13.08
C GLY A 58 0.33 -0.66 13.60
N ALA A 59 -0.33 -0.47 14.76
CA ALA A 59 -1.11 -1.52 15.39
C ALA A 59 -2.41 -1.82 14.65
N GLN A 60 -2.90 -0.86 13.87
CA GLN A 60 -4.15 -0.95 13.10
C GLN A 60 -3.95 -1.65 11.75
N ILE A 61 -2.71 -1.89 11.34
CA ILE A 61 -2.41 -2.51 10.05
C ILE A 61 -2.80 -3.97 10.07
N ASP A 62 -3.76 -4.35 9.24
CA ASP A 62 -4.32 -5.70 9.16
C ASP A 62 -4.14 -6.37 7.80
N ARG A 63 -3.78 -5.60 6.76
CA ARG A 63 -3.62 -6.04 5.38
C ARG A 63 -2.24 -5.69 4.83
N CYS A 64 -1.66 -6.59 4.05
CA CYS A 64 -0.51 -6.30 3.21
C CYS A 64 -0.79 -6.76 1.78
N ILE A 65 -0.60 -5.87 0.82
CA ILE A 65 -0.73 -6.12 -0.62
C ILE A 65 0.67 -6.25 -1.19
N MET A 66 0.85 -7.17 -2.13
CA MET A 66 2.07 -7.32 -2.91
C MET A 66 1.74 -7.40 -4.40
N GLU A 67 2.45 -6.63 -5.20
CA GLU A 67 2.50 -6.73 -6.65
C GLU A 67 3.93 -7.03 -7.10
N ILE A 68 4.05 -7.85 -8.12
CA ILE A 68 5.33 -8.23 -8.71
C ILE A 68 5.39 -7.63 -10.10
N TYR A 69 6.50 -6.99 -10.43
CA TYR A 69 6.72 -6.43 -11.75
C TYR A 69 7.95 -7.07 -12.39
N ARG A 70 7.91 -7.16 -13.71
CA ARG A 70 9.05 -7.60 -14.52
C ARG A 70 9.15 -6.69 -15.74
N ASN A 71 10.31 -6.04 -15.89
CA ASN A 71 10.52 -5.03 -16.94
C ASN A 71 9.44 -3.92 -16.93
N GLY A 72 9.01 -3.48 -15.73
CA GLY A 72 7.98 -2.45 -15.55
C GLY A 72 6.54 -2.89 -15.85
N ILE A 73 6.30 -4.17 -16.11
CA ILE A 73 4.96 -4.73 -16.39
C ILE A 73 4.56 -5.64 -15.22
N LEU A 74 3.32 -5.51 -14.76
CA LEU A 74 2.76 -6.38 -13.72
C LEU A 74 2.89 -7.85 -14.12
N TYR A 75 3.50 -8.64 -13.26
CA TYR A 75 3.78 -10.05 -13.48
C TYR A 75 2.91 -10.92 -12.56
N GLY A 76 1.93 -11.58 -13.14
CA GLY A 76 0.96 -12.39 -12.40
C GLY A 76 -0.14 -11.55 -11.75
N GLU A 77 -0.78 -12.12 -10.75
CA GLU A 77 -1.88 -11.48 -10.02
C GLU A 77 -1.37 -10.82 -8.74
N ARG A 78 -2.01 -9.72 -8.36
CA ARG A 78 -1.85 -9.10 -7.05
C ARG A 78 -2.12 -10.12 -5.95
N GLN A 79 -1.31 -10.12 -4.91
CA GLN A 79 -1.50 -10.94 -3.74
C GLN A 79 -1.80 -10.08 -2.52
N THR A 80 -2.65 -10.61 -1.65
CA THR A 80 -2.99 -9.96 -0.38
C THR A 80 -2.81 -10.96 0.75
N ALA A 81 -2.19 -10.51 1.83
CA ALA A 81 -1.97 -11.29 3.03
C ALA A 81 -2.46 -10.53 4.27
N THR A 82 -3.03 -11.26 5.23
CA THR A 82 -3.38 -10.71 6.54
C THR A 82 -2.11 -10.42 7.34
N VAL A 83 -2.06 -9.25 7.97
CA VAL A 83 -1.00 -8.90 8.91
C VAL A 83 -1.35 -9.46 10.28
N THR A 84 -0.42 -10.20 10.86
CA THR A 84 -0.56 -10.76 12.22
C THR A 84 0.69 -10.47 13.01
N ALA A 85 0.55 -9.84 14.15
CA ALA A 85 1.67 -9.40 15.00
C ALA A 85 2.74 -8.62 14.22
N GLY A 86 2.30 -7.68 13.36
CA GLY A 86 3.16 -6.85 12.52
C GLY A 86 3.88 -7.58 11.39
N LYS A 87 3.39 -8.73 10.96
CA LYS A 87 4.01 -9.53 9.89
C LYS A 87 2.97 -10.04 8.90
N ALA A 88 3.38 -10.11 7.64
CA ALA A 88 2.68 -10.81 6.57
C ALA A 88 3.65 -11.73 5.83
N THR A 89 3.16 -12.83 5.24
CA THR A 89 3.99 -13.78 4.51
C THR A 89 3.37 -14.11 3.17
N PHE A 90 4.19 -14.05 2.13
CA PHE A 90 3.83 -14.39 0.76
C PHE A 90 4.61 -15.62 0.32
N ASN A 91 3.91 -16.59 -0.27
CA ASN A 91 4.50 -17.79 -0.86
C ASN A 91 4.36 -17.70 -2.38
N LEU A 92 5.48 -17.72 -3.09
CA LEU A 92 5.56 -17.46 -4.51
C LEU A 92 6.16 -18.64 -5.26
N ARG A 93 5.90 -18.68 -6.57
CA ARG A 93 6.63 -19.50 -7.53
C ARG A 93 7.05 -18.62 -8.70
N LEU A 94 8.34 -18.38 -8.81
CA LEU A 94 8.91 -17.50 -9.84
C LEU A 94 9.92 -18.25 -10.70
N VAL A 95 10.09 -17.77 -11.91
CA VAL A 95 11.08 -18.30 -12.86
C VAL A 95 12.47 -17.84 -12.40
N ALA A 96 13.36 -18.82 -12.16
CA ALA A 96 14.76 -18.54 -11.81
C ALA A 96 15.51 -17.84 -12.97
N SER A 97 16.61 -17.17 -12.65
CA SER A 97 17.44 -16.39 -13.57
C SER A 97 16.68 -15.23 -14.24
N GLN A 98 15.73 -14.65 -13.49
CA GLN A 98 14.99 -13.46 -13.89
C GLN A 98 15.07 -12.41 -12.77
N THR A 99 14.89 -11.15 -13.16
CA THR A 99 14.85 -10.01 -12.23
C THR A 99 13.43 -9.52 -12.09
N TYR A 100 13.04 -9.19 -10.86
CA TYR A 100 11.70 -8.73 -10.51
C TYR A 100 11.77 -7.54 -9.56
N ASP A 101 10.73 -6.70 -9.60
CA ASP A 101 10.45 -5.71 -8.58
C ASP A 101 9.27 -6.20 -7.74
N PHE A 102 9.41 -6.16 -6.42
CA PHE A 102 8.32 -6.49 -5.48
C PHE A 102 7.88 -5.22 -4.80
N VAL A 103 6.64 -4.82 -5.05
CA VAL A 103 6.04 -3.62 -4.47
C VAL A 103 5.08 -4.04 -3.38
N PHE A 104 5.26 -3.48 -2.18
CA PHE A 104 4.45 -3.77 -1.00
C PHE A 104 3.72 -2.52 -0.53
N TRP A 105 2.47 -2.72 -0.13
CA TRP A 105 1.66 -1.74 0.59
C TRP A 105 0.94 -2.43 1.73
N ALA A 106 0.96 -1.83 2.92
CA ALA A 106 0.23 -2.35 4.08
C ALA A 106 -0.54 -1.21 4.75
N ASP A 107 -1.80 -1.46 5.06
CA ASP A 107 -2.74 -0.49 5.59
C ASP A 107 -3.80 -1.14 6.51
N CYS A 108 -4.63 -0.30 7.12
CA CYS A 108 -5.86 -0.69 7.77
C CYS A 108 -6.94 -0.90 6.70
N SER A 109 -7.51 -2.10 6.65
CA SER A 109 -8.53 -2.47 5.66
C SER A 109 -9.92 -2.57 6.29
N GLU A 110 -10.94 -2.60 5.45
CA GLU A 110 -12.31 -2.95 5.86
C GLU A 110 -12.67 -4.34 5.33
N GLY A 111 -12.47 -5.36 6.16
CA GLY A 111 -12.70 -6.75 5.75
C GLY A 111 -11.80 -7.20 4.60
N GLY A 112 -10.58 -6.67 4.51
CA GLY A 112 -9.62 -6.94 3.45
C GLY A 112 -9.78 -6.05 2.20
N GLN A 113 -10.76 -5.16 2.17
CA GLN A 113 -10.99 -4.19 1.09
C GLN A 113 -10.41 -2.81 1.44
N ASP A 114 -10.32 -1.94 0.44
CA ASP A 114 -9.90 -0.55 0.61
C ASP A 114 -10.79 0.18 1.61
N LYS A 115 -10.16 0.75 2.65
CA LYS A 115 -10.82 1.58 3.64
C LYS A 115 -10.45 3.05 3.41
N HIS A 116 -9.26 3.44 3.81
CA HIS A 116 -8.78 4.83 3.73
C HIS A 116 -7.97 5.13 2.47
N TYR A 117 -7.51 4.09 1.76
CA TYR A 117 -6.71 4.22 0.55
C TYR A 117 -7.33 3.46 -0.61
N ASN A 118 -7.39 4.12 -1.77
CA ASN A 118 -7.63 3.44 -3.04
C ASN A 118 -6.30 2.83 -3.49
N THR A 119 -6.21 1.52 -3.38
CA THR A 119 -5.01 0.74 -3.72
C THR A 119 -5.14 0.00 -5.04
N THR A 120 -6.10 0.36 -5.89
CA THR A 120 -6.32 -0.31 -7.20
C THR A 120 -5.06 -0.31 -8.06
N ASP A 121 -4.24 0.74 -7.94
CA ASP A 121 -2.94 0.88 -8.59
C ASP A 121 -1.91 1.30 -7.54
N LEU A 122 -0.95 0.44 -7.22
CA LEU A 122 0.11 0.76 -6.26
C LEU A 122 1.10 1.82 -6.75
N THR A 123 1.06 2.19 -8.02
CA THR A 123 1.85 3.30 -8.56
C THR A 123 1.13 4.66 -8.48
N ALA A 124 -0.14 4.67 -8.03
CA ALA A 124 -0.97 5.87 -7.92
C ALA A 124 -1.98 5.77 -6.75
N ILE A 125 -1.51 5.34 -5.58
CA ILE A 125 -2.33 5.22 -4.36
C ILE A 125 -2.86 6.60 -3.97
N SER A 126 -4.15 6.70 -3.68
CA SER A 126 -4.81 7.94 -3.26
C SER A 126 -5.65 7.72 -2.01
N VAL A 127 -6.06 8.80 -1.35
CA VAL A 127 -7.03 8.71 -0.26
C VAL A 127 -8.39 8.28 -0.82
N ASN A 128 -9.05 7.35 -0.16
CA ASN A 128 -10.38 6.85 -0.49
C ASN A 128 -11.42 7.59 0.35
N GLY A 129 -12.22 8.45 -0.29
CA GLY A 129 -13.16 9.32 0.42
C GLY A 129 -12.51 10.56 1.04
N ASP A 130 -13.09 11.04 2.15
CA ASP A 130 -12.63 12.25 2.83
C ASP A 130 -11.53 11.92 3.84
N TYR A 131 -10.44 12.69 3.81
CA TYR A 131 -9.41 12.63 4.83
C TYR A 131 -9.89 13.31 6.12
N THR A 132 -9.58 12.71 7.26
CA THR A 132 -9.72 13.30 8.58
C THR A 132 -8.48 13.02 9.43
N GLY A 133 -8.06 13.97 10.25
CA GLY A 133 -7.03 13.75 11.25
C GLY A 133 -7.58 13.04 12.50
N ASN A 134 -6.71 12.82 13.47
CA ASN A 134 -7.00 12.12 14.73
C ASN A 134 -7.48 10.67 14.54
N ASP A 135 -7.12 10.07 13.42
CA ASP A 135 -7.49 8.71 13.03
C ASP A 135 -6.25 7.89 12.68
N ASP A 136 -5.89 6.93 13.56
CA ASP A 136 -4.71 6.08 13.39
C ASP A 136 -4.88 5.05 12.27
N ASP A 137 -6.09 4.82 11.80
CA ASP A 137 -6.37 3.91 10.71
C ASP A 137 -5.86 4.44 9.35
N PHE A 138 -5.49 5.74 9.27
CA PHE A 138 -4.75 6.30 8.13
C PHE A 138 -3.25 5.98 8.13
N ASP A 139 -2.72 5.28 9.15
CA ASP A 139 -1.32 4.81 9.07
C ASP A 139 -1.18 3.78 7.96
N ALA A 140 -0.08 3.84 7.23
CA ALA A 140 0.24 2.88 6.18
C ALA A 140 1.75 2.76 5.97
N PHE A 141 2.15 1.67 5.30
CA PHE A 141 3.54 1.35 5.07
C PHE A 141 3.75 0.83 3.66
N PHE A 142 4.92 1.09 3.10
CA PHE A 142 5.31 0.61 1.79
C PHE A 142 6.77 0.18 1.74
N TYR A 143 7.11 -0.57 0.72
CA TYR A 143 8.48 -0.85 0.30
C TYR A 143 8.48 -1.32 -1.15
N CYS A 144 9.55 -0.98 -1.88
CA CYS A 144 9.85 -1.59 -3.17
C CYS A 144 11.20 -2.29 -3.08
N LEU A 145 11.21 -3.61 -3.26
CA LEU A 145 12.42 -4.39 -3.45
C LEU A 145 12.67 -4.48 -4.95
N SER A 146 13.42 -3.52 -5.48
CA SER A 146 13.66 -3.37 -6.92
C SER A 146 14.85 -4.19 -7.39
N ASP A 147 14.82 -4.56 -8.66
CA ASP A 147 15.89 -5.25 -9.38
C ASP A 147 16.37 -6.54 -8.68
N TYR A 148 15.46 -7.25 -8.02
CA TYR A 148 15.80 -8.46 -7.30
C TYR A 148 16.00 -9.64 -8.24
N ALA A 149 17.24 -10.14 -8.32
CA ALA A 149 17.59 -11.32 -9.14
C ALA A 149 17.18 -12.61 -8.42
N VAL A 150 16.23 -13.34 -8.99
CA VAL A 150 15.79 -14.64 -8.47
C VAL A 150 16.65 -15.74 -9.08
N GLU A 151 17.67 -16.20 -8.35
CA GLU A 151 18.56 -17.28 -8.81
C GLU A 151 18.00 -18.69 -8.54
N GLY A 152 17.07 -18.82 -7.58
CA GLY A 152 16.47 -20.09 -7.19
C GLY A 152 15.49 -19.92 -6.05
N ALA A 153 15.31 -20.97 -5.24
CA ALA A 153 14.48 -20.89 -4.03
C ALA A 153 15.15 -19.96 -2.99
N PHE A 154 14.39 -19.06 -2.40
CA PHE A 154 14.87 -18.16 -1.36
C PHE A 154 13.82 -17.89 -0.27
N SER A 155 14.30 -17.40 0.86
CA SER A 155 13.47 -16.78 1.90
C SER A 155 14.05 -15.41 2.20
N GLU A 156 13.23 -14.36 2.05
CA GLU A 156 13.64 -12.97 2.25
C GLU A 156 12.75 -12.32 3.31
N THR A 157 13.30 -11.34 4.03
CA THR A 157 12.56 -10.53 4.98
C THR A 157 12.73 -9.06 4.62
N VAL A 158 11.62 -8.38 4.35
CA VAL A 158 11.57 -6.94 4.07
C VAL A 158 10.91 -6.20 5.22
N THR A 159 11.46 -5.03 5.55
CA THR A 159 10.85 -4.13 6.54
C THR A 159 10.27 -2.93 5.80
N LEU A 160 8.98 -2.71 5.98
CA LEU A 160 8.29 -1.58 5.37
C LEU A 160 8.63 -0.27 6.08
N LYS A 161 8.36 0.85 5.42
CA LYS A 161 8.51 2.21 5.94
C LYS A 161 7.26 3.03 5.67
N ARG A 162 7.02 4.08 6.46
CA ARG A 162 5.89 4.99 6.24
C ARG A 162 6.13 5.90 5.04
N PRO A 163 5.10 6.16 4.22
CA PRO A 163 5.13 7.19 3.18
C PRO A 163 4.80 8.58 3.73
N PHE A 164 4.61 8.71 5.04
CA PHE A 164 4.10 9.92 5.70
C PHE A 164 5.11 10.57 6.64
N GLY A 165 4.99 11.90 6.79
CA GLY A 165 5.30 12.58 8.03
C GLY A 165 4.09 12.59 8.96
N GLN A 166 4.29 12.50 10.27
CA GLN A 166 3.25 12.73 11.26
C GLN A 166 3.35 14.15 11.81
N LEU A 167 2.29 14.93 11.65
CA LEU A 167 2.14 16.26 12.26
C LEU A 167 1.32 16.12 13.54
N ASN A 168 1.87 16.55 14.68
CA ASN A 168 1.14 16.62 15.94
C ASN A 168 1.04 18.08 16.39
N VAL A 169 -0.18 18.55 16.66
CA VAL A 169 -0.43 19.87 17.18
C VAL A 169 -0.73 19.76 18.67
N LYS A 170 0.08 20.44 19.48
CA LYS A 170 -0.01 20.44 20.93
C LYS A 170 0.02 21.85 21.50
N THR A 171 -0.59 22.03 22.67
CA THR A 171 -0.46 23.24 23.47
C THR A 171 0.03 22.88 24.85
N ASN A 172 0.77 23.83 25.48
CA ASN A 172 1.31 23.66 26.81
C ASN A 172 0.59 24.53 27.88
N ASP A 173 -0.40 25.32 27.47
CA ASP A 173 -1.02 26.36 28.26
C ASP A 173 -2.48 26.13 28.63
N LEU A 174 -3.12 25.07 28.11
CA LEU A 174 -4.49 24.73 28.52
C LEU A 174 -4.64 24.52 30.03
N THR A 175 -3.62 23.95 30.67
CA THR A 175 -3.63 23.79 32.15
C THR A 175 -3.60 25.13 32.91
N ALA A 176 -3.21 26.22 32.23
CA ALA A 176 -3.28 27.56 32.79
C ALA A 176 -4.67 28.19 32.74
N ILE A 177 -5.60 27.55 32.01
CA ILE A 177 -7.01 27.92 31.94
C ILE A 177 -7.77 27.04 32.95
N PRO A 178 -8.13 27.59 34.14
CA PRO A 178 -8.70 26.77 35.23
C PRO A 178 -10.09 26.20 34.90
N ASP A 179 -10.83 26.91 34.05
CA ASP A 179 -12.17 26.49 33.63
C ASP A 179 -12.10 25.59 32.43
N ALA A 180 -12.28 24.28 32.64
CA ALA A 180 -12.27 23.29 31.58
C ALA A 180 -13.35 23.53 30.49
N ALA A 181 -14.42 24.25 30.81
CA ALA A 181 -15.45 24.64 29.83
C ALA A 181 -14.93 25.63 28.77
N LEU A 182 -13.77 26.24 29.01
CA LEU A 182 -13.10 27.10 28.02
C LEU A 182 -12.06 26.39 27.17
N HIS A 183 -11.79 25.12 27.46
CA HIS A 183 -10.88 24.34 26.63
C HIS A 183 -11.51 24.03 25.26
N PRO A 184 -10.72 23.89 24.17
CA PRO A 184 -11.28 23.52 22.89
C PRO A 184 -11.86 22.09 22.94
N THR A 185 -13.02 21.92 22.32
CA THR A 185 -13.67 20.62 22.15
C THR A 185 -13.32 20.03 20.77
N ASP A 186 -13.13 20.91 19.78
CA ASP A 186 -12.87 20.53 18.41
C ASP A 186 -11.67 21.30 17.83
N VAL A 187 -11.10 20.73 16.80
CA VAL A 187 -10.06 21.33 15.99
C VAL A 187 -10.47 21.27 14.52
N LYS A 188 -10.36 22.40 13.82
CA LYS A 188 -10.43 22.44 12.37
C LYS A 188 -9.03 22.62 11.80
N VAL A 189 -8.61 21.69 10.95
CA VAL A 189 -7.32 21.75 10.26
C VAL A 189 -7.59 21.92 8.76
N THR A 190 -6.78 22.76 8.12
CA THR A 190 -6.84 22.99 6.67
C THR A 190 -5.42 23.02 6.12
N PHE A 191 -5.12 22.13 5.19
CA PHE A 191 -3.90 22.10 4.38
C PHE A 191 -4.20 22.71 3.01
N SER A 192 -3.41 23.71 2.59
CA SER A 192 -3.67 24.44 1.33
C SER A 192 -3.35 23.64 0.08
N ALA A 193 -2.39 22.69 0.18
CA ALA A 193 -1.91 21.93 -0.96
C ALA A 193 -1.32 20.58 -0.49
N MET A 194 -2.18 19.60 -0.19
CA MET A 194 -1.78 18.24 0.15
C MET A 194 -1.62 17.41 -1.13
N PRO A 195 -0.50 16.68 -1.31
CA PRO A 195 -0.40 15.75 -2.44
C PRO A 195 -1.55 14.75 -2.46
N THR A 196 -2.07 14.44 -3.66
CA THR A 196 -3.27 13.59 -3.80
C THR A 196 -2.95 12.13 -4.05
N SER A 197 -1.71 11.79 -4.38
CA SER A 197 -1.31 10.41 -4.67
C SER A 197 0.10 10.09 -4.22
N PHE A 198 0.37 8.79 -4.12
CA PHE A 198 1.66 8.23 -3.78
C PHE A 198 1.98 7.02 -4.66
N ASN A 199 3.20 6.92 -5.14
CA ASN A 199 3.71 5.79 -5.92
C ASN A 199 4.56 4.88 -5.03
N ALA A 200 4.05 3.71 -4.67
CA ALA A 200 4.75 2.77 -3.80
C ALA A 200 5.95 2.09 -4.47
N MET A 201 6.00 2.06 -5.81
CA MET A 201 7.14 1.51 -6.55
C MET A 201 8.35 2.43 -6.47
N THR A 202 8.14 3.75 -6.60
CA THR A 202 9.23 4.74 -6.59
C THR A 202 9.45 5.39 -5.22
N GLY A 203 8.44 5.33 -4.34
CA GLY A 203 8.44 6.01 -3.05
C GLY A 203 8.25 7.52 -3.16
N VAL A 204 7.63 8.00 -4.23
CA VAL A 204 7.47 9.43 -4.53
C VAL A 204 5.99 9.80 -4.52
N VAL A 205 5.67 10.98 -3.97
CA VAL A 205 4.32 11.57 -4.06
C VAL A 205 4.04 12.08 -5.46
N GLY A 206 2.76 12.10 -5.85
CA GLY A 206 2.35 12.72 -7.12
C GLY A 206 2.47 14.25 -7.10
N ASP A 207 2.54 14.84 -8.28
CA ASP A 207 2.67 16.30 -8.45
C ASP A 207 1.36 17.05 -8.21
N GLU A 208 0.21 16.36 -8.29
CA GLU A 208 -1.10 16.97 -8.07
C GLU A 208 -1.35 17.17 -6.58
N THR A 209 -1.90 18.33 -6.24
CA THR A 209 -2.26 18.70 -4.86
C THR A 209 -3.70 19.17 -4.78
N ALA A 210 -4.30 19.03 -3.60
CA ALA A 210 -5.63 19.55 -3.28
C ALA A 210 -5.66 20.21 -1.91
N GLU A 211 -6.61 21.13 -1.72
CA GLU A 211 -6.94 21.60 -0.38
C GLU A 211 -7.66 20.47 0.37
N VAL A 212 -7.19 20.20 1.59
CA VAL A 212 -7.81 19.24 2.50
C VAL A 212 -8.21 19.96 3.78
N SER A 213 -9.47 19.87 4.16
CA SER A 213 -9.97 20.50 5.40
C SER A 213 -10.93 19.56 6.13
N TYR A 214 -10.73 19.43 7.42
CA TYR A 214 -11.61 18.61 8.26
C TYR A 214 -11.83 19.29 9.62
N THR A 215 -12.84 18.82 10.35
CA THR A 215 -13.06 19.15 11.76
C THR A 215 -13.19 17.86 12.55
N ALA A 216 -12.46 17.75 13.63
CA ALA A 216 -12.46 16.57 14.51
C ALA A 216 -12.44 17.02 15.97
N ASN A 217 -12.89 16.16 16.88
CA ASN A 217 -12.70 16.37 18.31
C ASN A 217 -11.19 16.45 18.62
N VAL A 218 -10.80 17.28 19.58
CA VAL A 218 -9.43 17.26 20.08
C VAL A 218 -9.09 15.89 20.67
N ILE A 219 -7.82 15.45 20.55
CA ILE A 219 -7.40 14.14 21.04
C ILE A 219 -7.53 14.04 22.54
N ASP A 220 -6.89 14.98 23.26
CA ASP A 220 -6.94 15.06 24.72
C ASP A 220 -6.60 16.48 25.17
N ALA A 221 -7.64 17.26 25.54
CA ALA A 221 -7.48 18.62 26.02
C ALA A 221 -6.72 18.66 27.35
N ALA A 222 -6.80 17.62 28.18
CA ALA A 222 -6.14 17.61 29.50
C ALA A 222 -4.61 17.48 29.36
N SER A 223 -4.13 16.74 28.39
CA SER A 223 -2.69 16.64 28.06
C SER A 223 -2.22 17.72 27.08
N GLY A 224 -3.15 18.51 26.52
CA GLY A 224 -2.88 19.50 25.49
C GLY A 224 -2.62 18.90 24.11
N GLU A 225 -2.98 17.65 23.86
CA GLU A 225 -2.89 17.01 22.53
C GLU A 225 -4.14 17.32 21.72
N LEU A 226 -3.99 18.09 20.64
CA LEU A 226 -5.12 18.67 19.93
C LEU A 226 -5.40 17.95 18.61
N SER A 227 -4.37 17.79 17.75
CA SER A 227 -4.54 17.02 16.50
C SER A 227 -3.30 16.22 16.14
N MET A 228 -3.53 15.18 15.35
CA MET A 228 -2.53 14.36 14.70
C MET A 228 -2.94 14.10 13.25
N ASP A 229 -1.99 14.25 12.33
CA ASP A 229 -2.19 14.08 10.90
C ASP A 229 -1.10 13.22 10.28
N TYR A 230 -1.49 12.37 9.34
CA TYR A 230 -0.58 11.68 8.42
C TYR A 230 -0.52 12.44 7.09
N ILE A 231 0.65 12.98 6.76
CA ILE A 231 0.85 13.82 5.58
C ILE A 231 1.82 13.15 4.66
N TRP A 232 1.45 12.96 3.39
CA TRP A 232 2.35 12.45 2.37
C TRP A 232 3.67 13.23 2.37
N ALA A 233 4.77 12.55 2.54
CA ALA A 233 6.10 13.16 2.59
C ALA A 233 6.97 12.61 1.45
N PRO A 234 7.31 13.44 0.45
CA PRO A 234 8.10 13.00 -0.69
C PRO A 234 9.54 12.65 -0.28
N GLU A 235 10.07 13.37 0.72
CA GLU A 235 11.44 13.24 1.20
C GLU A 235 11.53 13.59 2.68
N ARG A 236 12.61 13.20 3.32
CA ARG A 236 12.83 13.40 4.76
C ARG A 236 12.84 14.87 5.20
N GLU A 237 13.19 15.79 4.31
CA GLU A 237 13.35 17.23 4.58
C GLU A 237 12.48 18.09 3.66
N ALA A 238 11.37 17.54 3.13
CA ALA A 238 10.43 18.32 2.33
C ALA A 238 9.72 19.39 3.20
N ASN A 239 9.50 20.56 2.60
CA ASN A 239 8.65 21.55 3.22
C ASN A 239 7.21 21.05 3.27
N LEU A 240 6.58 21.17 4.43
CA LEU A 240 5.16 20.94 4.57
C LEU A 240 4.40 22.02 3.81
N ALA A 241 3.26 21.65 3.19
CA ALA A 241 2.33 22.63 2.67
C ALA A 241 1.85 23.59 3.79
N ASP A 242 1.53 24.83 3.43
CA ASP A 242 0.93 25.76 4.38
C ASP A 242 -0.34 25.16 4.95
N PHE A 243 -0.48 25.24 6.27
CA PHE A 243 -1.65 24.74 6.97
C PHE A 243 -2.12 25.74 8.04
N SER A 244 -3.38 25.65 8.38
CA SER A 244 -3.99 26.40 9.46
C SER A 244 -4.71 25.48 10.43
N VAL A 245 -4.70 25.86 11.70
CA VAL A 245 -5.41 25.16 12.78
C VAL A 245 -6.31 26.17 13.49
N THR A 246 -7.58 25.85 13.60
CA THR A 246 -8.56 26.64 14.35
C THR A 246 -9.10 25.81 15.50
N PHE A 247 -8.99 26.34 16.71
CA PHE A 247 -9.56 25.72 17.90
C PHE A 247 -10.98 26.18 18.11
N ILE A 248 -11.87 25.25 18.38
CA ILE A 248 -13.31 25.48 18.52
C ILE A 248 -13.72 25.00 19.91
N ASN A 249 -14.48 25.85 20.61
CA ASN A 249 -15.16 25.51 21.86
C ASN A 249 -16.67 25.59 21.60
N ASN A 250 -17.36 24.44 21.67
CA ASN A 250 -18.81 24.30 21.44
C ASN A 250 -19.56 24.11 22.76
#